data_c2f269e09c3f8ec292b295c56a702593
#
_entry.id   c2f269e09c3f8ec292b295c56a702593
#
_cell.length_a   1.000
_cell.length_b   1.000
_cell.length_c   1.000
_cell.angle_alpha   90.00
_cell.angle_beta   90.00
_cell.angle_gamma   90.00
#
_symmetry.space_group_name_H-M   'P 1'
#
loop_
_entity.id
_entity.type
_entity.pdbx_description
1 polymer ?
#
loop_
_entity_poly.entity_id
_entity_poly.type
_entity_poly.pdbx_seq_one_letter_code
_entity_poly.pdbx_strand_id
1 'polypeptide(L)'
;SVVERYVEGMGDGNWNQVYDTLYLNDSGDFMSKQAFVTSQTINGIKWDEDLEVQKIRKKASNTYRVKYEGDNGVQRIDVKVKRRGLTWKVDEADTFLSKNFSVAVPKGAEIKIDGITPDSKLKSQDEIEGMDTYTIKKIFGTSHYVEISGSDIETTSAVLESYDEPTVMTAGYSKATVEQMADQAVKDLNN
;
A
#
# COMPACT_ATOMS: atom_id res chain seq x y z
N SER A 1 1.99 17.47 21.08
CA SER A 1 0.69 17.55 20.38
C SER A 1 0.61 16.52 19.27
N VAL A 2 -0.60 16.25 18.78
CA VAL A 2 -0.79 15.33 17.64
C VAL A 2 -0.12 15.86 16.36
N VAL A 3 -0.15 17.16 16.16
CA VAL A 3 0.48 17.81 15.00
C VAL A 3 2.00 17.67 15.05
N GLU A 4 2.60 17.90 16.20
CA GLU A 4 4.04 17.73 16.42
C GLU A 4 4.49 16.30 16.13
N ARG A 5 3.79 15.32 16.72
CA ARG A 5 4.07 13.91 16.48
C ARG A 5 3.95 13.51 15.01
N TYR A 6 2.97 14.06 14.30
CA TYR A 6 2.81 13.84 12.87
C TYR A 6 4.02 14.38 12.08
N VAL A 7 4.41 15.61 12.31
CA VAL A 7 5.52 16.25 11.60
C VAL A 7 6.85 15.56 11.91
N GLU A 8 7.12 15.27 13.17
CA GLU A 8 8.32 14.53 13.58
C GLU A 8 8.35 13.14 12.95
N GLY A 9 7.22 12.43 12.96
CA GLY A 9 7.10 11.12 12.34
C GLY A 9 7.36 11.15 10.84
N MET A 10 6.88 12.17 10.15
CA MET A 10 7.14 12.37 8.71
C MET A 10 8.62 12.67 8.45
N GLY A 11 9.26 13.42 9.30
CA GLY A 11 10.68 13.70 9.20
C GLY A 11 11.55 12.46 9.44
N ASP A 12 11.24 11.71 10.47
CA ASP A 12 12.01 10.53 10.85
C ASP A 12 11.69 9.28 10.01
N GLY A 13 10.62 9.31 9.23
CA GLY A 13 10.07 8.11 8.58
C GLY A 13 9.53 7.10 9.59
N ASN A 14 9.07 7.59 10.73
CA ASN A 14 8.40 6.76 11.75
C ASN A 14 6.92 6.58 11.39
N TRP A 15 6.67 5.68 10.46
CA TRP A 15 5.35 5.48 9.87
C TRP A 15 4.32 4.94 10.86
N ASN A 16 4.75 4.19 11.88
CA ASN A 16 3.87 3.78 12.98
C ASN A 16 3.33 5.00 13.73
N GLN A 17 4.21 5.94 14.05
CA GLN A 17 3.83 7.19 14.73
C GLN A 17 2.91 8.04 13.85
N VAL A 18 3.23 8.17 12.57
CA VAL A 18 2.38 8.91 11.62
C VAL A 18 0.98 8.31 11.57
N TYR A 19 0.86 6.99 11.40
CA TYR A 19 -0.43 6.32 11.37
C TYR A 19 -1.28 6.59 12.61
N ASP A 20 -0.67 6.53 13.78
CA ASP A 20 -1.35 6.75 15.05
C ASP A 20 -1.93 8.17 15.19
N THR A 21 -1.39 9.12 14.44
CA THR A 21 -1.89 10.50 14.44
C THR A 21 -3.03 10.73 13.46
N LEU A 22 -3.21 9.86 12.46
CA LEU A 22 -4.16 10.08 11.35
C LEU A 22 -5.61 9.91 11.76
N TYR A 23 -6.46 10.76 11.19
CA TYR A 23 -7.90 10.57 11.18
C TYR A 23 -8.28 9.65 10.00
N LEU A 24 -8.73 8.45 10.33
CA LEU A 24 -9.14 7.44 9.34
C LEU A 24 -10.61 7.07 9.56
N ASN A 25 -11.41 7.14 8.50
CA ASN A 25 -12.82 6.78 8.51
C ASN A 25 -13.08 5.36 8.02
N ASP A 26 -12.17 4.84 7.20
CA ASP A 26 -12.32 3.53 6.60
C ASP A 26 -11.65 2.47 7.48
N SER A 27 -12.20 1.28 7.41
CA SER A 27 -11.67 0.09 8.06
C SER A 27 -11.38 -1.00 7.03
N GLY A 28 -10.76 -2.06 7.46
CA GLY A 28 -10.39 -3.19 6.62
C GLY A 28 -8.90 -3.40 6.57
N ASP A 29 -8.49 -4.51 5.96
CA ASP A 29 -7.09 -4.96 6.01
C ASP A 29 -6.14 -3.99 5.32
N PHE A 30 -6.58 -3.35 4.22
CA PHE A 30 -5.77 -2.39 3.47
C PHE A 30 -5.75 -0.98 4.09
N MET A 31 -6.51 -0.76 5.15
CA MET A 31 -6.54 0.48 5.93
C MET A 31 -5.87 0.32 7.30
N SER A 32 -5.28 -0.82 7.56
CA SER A 32 -4.59 -1.14 8.81
C SER A 32 -3.24 -0.42 8.94
N LYS A 33 -2.74 -0.37 10.17
CA LYS A 33 -1.39 0.14 10.44
C LYS A 33 -0.33 -0.62 9.64
N GLN A 34 -0.43 -1.96 9.57
CA GLN A 34 0.49 -2.79 8.79
C GLN A 34 0.49 -2.39 7.32
N ALA A 35 -0.69 -2.21 6.72
CA ALA A 35 -0.82 -1.77 5.34
C ALA A 35 -0.17 -0.41 5.10
N PHE A 36 -0.40 0.55 6.01
CA PHE A 36 0.20 1.88 5.93
C PHE A 36 1.72 1.83 6.02
N VAL A 37 2.26 1.15 7.03
CA VAL A 37 3.70 1.06 7.25
C VAL A 37 4.41 0.38 6.08
N THR A 38 3.86 -0.71 5.57
CA THR A 38 4.40 -1.40 4.40
C THR A 38 4.40 -0.49 3.17
N SER A 39 3.27 0.16 2.91
CA SER A 39 3.14 1.09 1.79
C SER A 39 4.12 2.25 1.88
N GLN A 40 4.24 2.87 3.05
CA GLN A 40 5.16 4.00 3.23
C GLN A 40 6.62 3.58 3.14
N THR A 41 6.96 2.35 3.49
CA THR A 41 8.30 1.80 3.29
C THR A 41 8.64 1.68 1.80
N ILE A 42 7.65 1.35 0.97
CA ILE A 42 7.82 1.24 -0.49
C ILE A 42 7.75 2.61 -1.17
N ASN A 43 6.80 3.46 -0.78
CA ASN A 43 6.42 4.69 -1.50
C ASN A 43 6.80 5.97 -0.78
N GLY A 44 7.00 5.91 0.54
CA GLY A 44 7.12 7.08 1.40
C GLY A 44 8.39 7.86 1.15
N ILE A 45 8.25 9.17 1.11
CA ILE A 45 9.36 10.12 1.06
C ILE A 45 9.40 10.83 2.41
N LYS A 46 10.52 10.72 3.10
CA LYS A 46 10.78 11.53 4.29
C LYS A 46 10.83 13.00 3.90
N TRP A 47 10.23 13.86 4.73
CA TRP A 47 10.18 15.28 4.42
C TRP A 47 11.56 15.94 4.48
N ASP A 48 12.28 15.68 5.57
CA ASP A 48 13.61 16.26 5.79
C ASP A 48 14.31 15.46 6.88
N GLU A 49 15.56 15.16 6.70
CA GLU A 49 16.34 14.49 7.75
C GLU A 49 16.66 15.49 8.87
N ASP A 50 16.80 14.97 10.08
CA ASP A 50 17.09 15.75 11.28
C ASP A 50 16.11 16.92 11.50
N LEU A 51 14.84 16.69 11.16
CA LEU A 51 13.78 17.66 11.29
C LEU A 51 13.49 17.98 12.77
N GLU A 52 13.53 19.26 13.10
CA GLU A 52 13.17 19.78 14.41
C GLU A 52 12.02 20.77 14.30
N VAL A 53 10.94 20.50 15.01
CA VAL A 53 9.80 21.41 15.09
C VAL A 53 10.16 22.58 15.98
N GLN A 54 10.12 23.78 15.40
CA GLN A 54 10.47 25.02 16.09
C GLN A 54 9.25 25.74 16.66
N LYS A 55 8.13 25.72 15.95
CA LYS A 55 6.92 26.45 16.36
C LYS A 55 5.67 25.83 15.74
N ILE A 56 4.64 25.70 16.55
CA ILE A 56 3.29 25.34 16.12
C ILE A 56 2.34 26.44 16.55
N ARG A 57 1.54 26.96 15.64
CA ARG A 57 0.51 27.94 15.97
C ARG A 57 -0.80 27.62 15.24
N LYS A 58 -1.89 27.90 15.90
CA LYS A 58 -3.21 27.77 15.32
C LYS A 58 -3.42 28.86 14.27
N LYS A 59 -3.76 28.46 13.06
CA LYS A 59 -4.06 29.34 11.93
C LYS A 59 -5.56 29.52 11.72
N ALA A 60 -6.32 28.45 11.93
CA ALA A 60 -7.77 28.40 11.82
C ALA A 60 -8.30 27.33 12.79
N SER A 61 -9.63 27.17 12.88
CA SER A 61 -10.26 26.23 13.80
C SER A 61 -9.76 24.77 13.65
N ASN A 62 -9.37 24.41 12.43
CA ASN A 62 -8.96 23.05 12.07
C ASN A 62 -7.59 23.00 11.40
N THR A 63 -6.79 24.07 11.47
CA THR A 63 -5.50 24.15 10.78
C THR A 63 -4.45 24.73 11.68
N TYR A 64 -3.31 24.04 11.73
CA TYR A 64 -2.12 24.50 12.44
C TYR A 64 -0.99 24.73 11.45
N ARG A 65 -0.29 25.85 11.62
CA ARG A 65 0.95 26.13 10.90
C ARG A 65 2.13 25.67 11.73
N VAL A 66 2.95 24.83 11.12
CA VAL A 66 4.18 24.29 11.73
C VAL A 66 5.39 24.89 11.04
N LYS A 67 6.27 25.47 11.83
CA LYS A 67 7.61 25.85 11.40
C LYS A 67 8.58 24.80 11.88
N TYR A 68 9.33 24.22 10.97
CA TYR A 68 10.38 23.26 11.29
C TYR A 68 11.66 23.57 10.53
N GLU A 69 12.76 23.06 11.02
CA GLU A 69 14.07 23.15 10.40
C GLU A 69 14.68 21.76 10.29
N GLY A 70 15.28 21.47 9.18
CA GLY A 70 16.01 20.26 8.89
C GLY A 70 17.16 20.55 7.96
N ASP A 71 17.71 19.52 7.32
CA ASP A 71 18.87 19.65 6.42
C ASP A 71 18.60 20.59 5.24
N ASN A 72 17.34 20.70 4.81
CA ASN A 72 16.91 21.61 3.73
C ASN A 72 16.55 23.02 4.23
N GLY A 73 16.87 23.36 5.47
CA GLY A 73 16.60 24.66 6.06
C GLY A 73 15.23 24.78 6.71
N VAL A 74 14.75 26.02 6.86
CA VAL A 74 13.49 26.31 7.53
C VAL A 74 12.33 26.18 6.56
N GLN A 75 11.33 25.39 6.96
CA GLN A 75 10.11 25.14 6.21
C GLN A 75 8.87 25.49 7.06
N ARG A 76 7.78 25.79 6.39
CA ARG A 76 6.48 26.03 7.00
C ARG A 76 5.42 25.24 6.25
N ILE A 77 4.60 24.51 6.99
CA ILE A 77 3.49 23.74 6.44
C ILE A 77 2.23 23.97 7.24
N ASP A 78 1.11 23.79 6.60
CA ASP A 78 -0.20 23.78 7.25
C ASP A 78 -0.67 22.33 7.41
N VAL A 79 -1.08 21.98 8.61
CA VAL A 79 -1.59 20.65 8.96
C VAL A 79 -3.03 20.78 9.40
N LYS A 80 -3.91 20.06 8.73
CA LYS A 80 -5.33 20.00 9.09
C LYS A 80 -5.55 19.01 10.21
N VAL A 81 -6.47 19.31 11.10
CA VAL A 81 -6.86 18.43 12.20
C VAL A 81 -8.37 18.28 12.27
N LYS A 82 -8.82 17.16 12.84
CA LYS A 82 -10.23 16.85 13.05
C LYS A 82 -10.42 16.15 14.39
N ARG A 83 -11.54 16.39 15.01
CA ARG A 83 -11.89 15.71 16.27
C ARG A 83 -12.41 14.29 16.01
N ARG A 84 -11.95 13.37 16.85
CA ARG A 84 -12.49 12.03 16.94
C ARG A 84 -12.82 11.74 18.40
N GLY A 85 -14.08 11.89 18.76
CA GLY A 85 -14.48 11.84 20.17
C GLY A 85 -13.80 12.94 20.98
N LEU A 86 -13.04 12.58 21.99
CA LEU A 86 -12.31 13.51 22.85
C LEU A 86 -10.89 13.84 22.36
N THR A 87 -10.43 13.19 21.29
CA THR A 87 -9.06 13.37 20.78
C THR A 87 -9.04 14.13 19.45
N TRP A 88 -7.93 14.80 19.20
CA TRP A 88 -7.62 15.40 17.92
C TRP A 88 -6.76 14.46 17.08
N LYS A 89 -7.06 14.38 15.81
CA LYS A 89 -6.32 13.61 14.82
C LYS A 89 -5.93 14.51 13.64
N VAL A 90 -4.90 14.11 12.93
CA VAL A 90 -4.45 14.79 11.72
C VAL A 90 -5.33 14.36 10.54
N ASP A 91 -5.95 15.34 9.88
CA ASP A 91 -6.86 15.13 8.76
C ASP A 91 -6.12 15.26 7.42
N GLU A 92 -5.13 14.41 7.23
CA GLU A 92 -4.27 14.37 6.04
C GLU A 92 -4.18 12.96 5.43
N ALA A 93 -5.07 12.05 5.82
CA ALA A 93 -5.04 10.66 5.35
C ALA A 93 -5.15 10.53 3.82
N ASP A 94 -5.92 11.40 3.18
CA ASP A 94 -6.11 11.38 1.72
C ASP A 94 -4.81 11.60 0.94
N THR A 95 -3.81 12.25 1.54
CA THR A 95 -2.50 12.45 0.90
C THR A 95 -1.74 11.14 0.72
N PHE A 96 -2.09 10.12 1.48
CA PHE A 96 -1.46 8.78 1.44
C PHE A 96 -2.26 7.76 0.64
N LEU A 97 -3.48 8.09 0.22
CA LEU A 97 -4.41 7.16 -0.40
C LEU A 97 -4.41 7.27 -1.92
N SER A 98 -4.49 6.11 -2.55
CA SER A 98 -4.77 5.96 -3.97
C SER A 98 -6.08 5.20 -4.16
N LYS A 99 -6.67 5.32 -5.34
CA LYS A 99 -7.94 4.68 -5.69
C LYS A 99 -7.74 3.61 -6.74
N ASN A 100 -8.51 2.54 -6.61
CA ASN A 100 -8.69 1.52 -7.65
C ASN A 100 -7.38 0.84 -8.10
N PHE A 101 -6.59 0.37 -7.15
CA PHE A 101 -5.51 -0.54 -7.50
C PHE A 101 -6.10 -1.87 -7.98
N SER A 102 -5.79 -2.24 -9.21
CA SER A 102 -6.26 -3.48 -9.81
C SER A 102 -5.11 -4.32 -10.35
N VAL A 103 -5.14 -5.60 -10.07
CA VAL A 103 -4.16 -6.57 -10.57
C VAL A 103 -4.87 -7.83 -11.04
N ALA A 104 -4.48 -8.32 -12.21
CA ALA A 104 -4.93 -9.59 -12.74
C ALA A 104 -3.81 -10.62 -12.61
N VAL A 105 -4.15 -11.78 -12.04
CA VAL A 105 -3.22 -12.87 -11.76
C VAL A 105 -3.76 -14.18 -12.35
N PRO A 106 -2.93 -15.20 -12.57
CA PRO A 106 -3.40 -16.49 -13.05
C PRO A 106 -4.53 -17.03 -12.18
N LYS A 107 -5.57 -17.55 -12.81
CA LYS A 107 -6.75 -18.06 -12.13
C LYS A 107 -6.40 -19.11 -11.08
N GLY A 108 -6.91 -18.92 -9.88
CA GLY A 108 -6.67 -19.82 -8.75
C GLY A 108 -5.34 -19.58 -8.03
N ALA A 109 -4.51 -18.66 -8.47
CA ALA A 109 -3.29 -18.31 -7.76
C ALA A 109 -3.60 -17.67 -6.39
N GLU A 110 -2.77 -17.98 -5.43
CA GLU A 110 -2.74 -17.26 -4.16
C GLU A 110 -2.03 -15.93 -4.35
N ILE A 111 -2.56 -14.87 -3.75
CA ILE A 111 -2.03 -13.53 -3.90
C ILE A 111 -1.86 -12.84 -2.56
N LYS A 112 -0.78 -12.07 -2.44
CA LYS A 112 -0.60 -11.07 -1.38
C LYS A 112 -0.26 -9.73 -2.00
N ILE A 113 -0.88 -8.69 -1.50
CA ILE A 113 -0.63 -7.30 -1.89
C ILE A 113 -0.15 -6.57 -0.64
N ASP A 114 1.07 -6.03 -0.69
CA ASP A 114 1.72 -5.40 0.46
C ASP A 114 1.73 -6.29 1.72
N GLY A 115 1.92 -7.60 1.51
CA GLY A 115 1.92 -8.60 2.58
C GLY A 115 0.54 -9.04 3.06
N ILE A 116 -0.54 -8.53 2.46
CA ILE A 116 -1.92 -8.79 2.86
C ILE A 116 -2.61 -9.66 1.81
N THR A 117 -3.26 -10.74 2.26
CA THR A 117 -4.13 -11.55 1.39
C THR A 117 -5.46 -10.82 1.22
N PRO A 118 -5.83 -10.39 0.00
CA PRO A 118 -7.09 -9.74 -0.22
C PRO A 118 -8.27 -10.67 0.06
N ASP A 119 -9.34 -10.10 0.64
CA ASP A 119 -10.59 -10.81 0.80
C ASP A 119 -11.15 -11.22 -0.57
N SER A 120 -11.77 -12.40 -0.64
CA SER A 120 -12.38 -12.91 -1.87
C SER A 120 -13.45 -11.98 -2.46
N LYS A 121 -14.06 -11.12 -1.65
CA LYS A 121 -15.00 -10.08 -2.09
C LYS A 121 -14.36 -9.02 -2.99
N LEU A 122 -13.05 -8.85 -2.91
CA LEU A 122 -12.31 -7.91 -3.74
C LEU A 122 -12.00 -8.49 -5.12
N LYS A 123 -12.26 -9.78 -5.32
CA LYS A 123 -12.12 -10.44 -6.59
C LYS A 123 -13.26 -10.02 -7.53
N SER A 124 -12.88 -9.47 -8.65
CA SER A 124 -13.82 -9.11 -9.71
C SER A 124 -14.22 -10.33 -10.53
N GLN A 125 -15.46 -10.34 -11.02
CA GLN A 125 -15.95 -11.34 -11.98
C GLN A 125 -15.44 -11.08 -13.42
N ASP A 126 -14.76 -10.02 -13.65
CA ASP A 126 -14.30 -9.55 -14.96
C ASP A 126 -12.90 -10.10 -15.27
N GLU A 127 -12.62 -10.80 -16.34
CA GLU A 127 -12.94 -10.56 -17.70
C GLU A 127 -11.69 -10.66 -18.55
N ILE A 128 -10.55 -11.01 -17.92
CA ILE A 128 -9.40 -11.48 -18.67
C ILE A 128 -9.42 -12.99 -18.57
N GLU A 129 -9.62 -13.65 -19.71
CA GLU A 129 -9.70 -15.12 -19.77
C GLU A 129 -8.48 -15.77 -19.07
N GLY A 130 -8.76 -16.71 -18.17
CA GLY A 130 -7.73 -17.41 -17.41
C GLY A 130 -7.11 -16.64 -16.28
N MET A 131 -7.66 -15.47 -15.92
CA MET A 131 -7.16 -14.60 -14.87
C MET A 131 -8.22 -14.34 -13.80
N ASP A 132 -7.74 -14.11 -12.58
CA ASP A 132 -8.51 -13.53 -11.50
C ASP A 132 -8.07 -12.07 -11.32
N THR A 133 -9.02 -11.16 -11.26
CA THR A 133 -8.74 -9.73 -11.05
C THR A 133 -9.16 -9.30 -9.67
N TYR A 134 -8.27 -8.64 -8.95
CA TYR A 134 -8.53 -8.04 -7.64
C TYR A 134 -8.51 -6.53 -7.78
N THR A 135 -9.50 -5.86 -7.21
CA THR A 135 -9.59 -4.40 -7.18
C THR A 135 -9.77 -3.91 -5.76
N ILE A 136 -8.87 -3.04 -5.34
CA ILE A 136 -8.92 -2.39 -4.04
C ILE A 136 -9.25 -0.92 -4.26
N LYS A 137 -10.43 -0.49 -3.80
CA LYS A 137 -10.95 0.85 -4.06
C LYS A 137 -10.13 1.95 -3.42
N LYS A 138 -9.65 1.72 -2.18
CA LYS A 138 -8.77 2.63 -1.45
C LYS A 138 -7.60 1.85 -0.89
N ILE A 139 -6.41 2.32 -1.16
CA ILE A 139 -5.17 1.67 -0.75
C ILE A 139 -4.10 2.74 -0.49
N PHE A 140 -3.24 2.50 0.49
CA PHE A 140 -2.12 3.39 0.75
C PHE A 140 -1.03 3.24 -0.31
N GLY A 141 -0.62 4.37 -0.89
CA GLY A 141 0.46 4.43 -1.89
C GLY A 141 0.04 4.09 -3.31
N THR A 142 0.94 4.29 -4.24
CA THR A 142 0.75 4.07 -5.68
C THR A 142 1.44 2.82 -6.19
N SER A 143 2.56 2.45 -5.58
CA SER A 143 3.33 1.24 -5.90
C SER A 143 3.10 0.17 -4.85
N HIS A 144 2.84 -1.05 -5.29
CA HIS A 144 2.47 -2.15 -4.40
C HIS A 144 3.31 -3.38 -4.68
N TYR A 145 3.80 -4.00 -3.61
CA TYR A 145 4.48 -5.28 -3.69
C TYR A 145 3.44 -6.39 -3.79
N VAL A 146 3.42 -7.06 -4.94
CA VAL A 146 2.49 -8.17 -5.20
C VAL A 146 3.27 -9.47 -5.30
N GLU A 147 2.84 -10.46 -4.55
CA GLU A 147 3.38 -11.83 -4.59
C GLU A 147 2.27 -12.79 -4.97
N ILE A 148 2.55 -13.65 -5.94
CA ILE A 148 1.65 -14.74 -6.33
C ILE A 148 2.34 -16.08 -6.17
N SER A 149 1.57 -17.08 -5.79
CA SER A 149 2.02 -18.47 -5.62
C SER A 149 0.89 -19.45 -5.96
N GLY A 150 1.23 -20.70 -6.10
CA GLY A 150 0.28 -21.76 -6.36
C GLY A 150 0.99 -23.07 -6.55
N SER A 151 0.22 -24.18 -6.63
CA SER A 151 0.79 -25.53 -6.78
C SER A 151 1.48 -25.74 -8.12
N ASP A 152 1.01 -25.06 -9.17
CA ASP A 152 1.44 -25.27 -10.56
C ASP A 152 2.32 -24.14 -11.11
N ILE A 153 2.54 -23.10 -10.33
CA ILE A 153 3.29 -21.92 -10.76
C ILE A 153 4.46 -21.62 -9.83
N GLU A 154 5.47 -20.97 -10.37
CA GLU A 154 6.56 -20.43 -9.55
C GLU A 154 6.07 -19.27 -8.70
N THR A 155 6.52 -19.21 -7.45
CA THR A 155 6.34 -18.03 -6.62
C THR A 155 7.01 -16.84 -7.29
N THR A 156 6.24 -15.83 -7.59
CA THR A 156 6.68 -14.65 -8.34
C THR A 156 6.25 -13.40 -7.60
N SER A 157 7.11 -12.40 -7.56
CA SER A 157 6.81 -11.12 -6.96
C SER A 157 7.25 -9.97 -7.84
N ALA A 158 6.55 -8.86 -7.74
CA ALA A 158 6.88 -7.63 -8.45
C ALA A 158 6.31 -6.42 -7.72
N VAL A 159 6.93 -5.27 -7.93
CA VAL A 159 6.34 -3.99 -7.54
C VAL A 159 5.52 -3.47 -8.73
N LEU A 160 4.23 -3.28 -8.51
CA LEU A 160 3.27 -2.93 -9.54
C LEU A 160 2.59 -1.59 -9.24
N GLU A 161 2.26 -0.88 -10.30
CA GLU A 161 1.38 0.28 -10.28
C GLU A 161 0.15 -0.02 -11.15
N SER A 162 -0.99 0.55 -10.79
CA SER A 162 -2.22 0.44 -11.57
C SER A 162 -2.89 1.81 -11.58
N TYR A 163 -3.33 2.22 -12.77
CA TYR A 163 -4.04 3.49 -12.95
C TYR A 163 -5.49 3.24 -13.35
N ASP A 164 -5.78 3.07 -14.62
CA ASP A 164 -7.15 2.92 -15.12
C ASP A 164 -7.52 1.47 -15.44
N GLU A 165 -6.52 0.63 -15.73
CA GLU A 165 -6.70 -0.76 -16.09
C GLU A 165 -5.91 -1.68 -15.15
N PRO A 166 -6.37 -2.94 -14.95
CA PRO A 166 -5.61 -3.89 -14.17
C PRO A 166 -4.22 -4.13 -14.74
N THR A 167 -3.22 -4.13 -13.87
CA THR A 167 -1.89 -4.60 -14.24
C THR A 167 -1.89 -6.12 -14.24
N VAL A 168 -1.44 -6.71 -15.33
CA VAL A 168 -1.38 -8.18 -15.49
C VAL A 168 -0.07 -8.68 -14.92
N MET A 169 -0.16 -9.66 -14.02
CA MET A 169 0.99 -10.35 -13.47
C MET A 169 0.90 -11.84 -13.82
N THR A 170 1.95 -12.35 -14.46
CA THR A 170 2.04 -13.76 -14.85
C THR A 170 3.20 -14.45 -14.12
N ALA A 171 3.13 -15.78 -14.07
CA ALA A 171 4.20 -16.60 -13.55
C ALA A 171 4.40 -17.82 -14.46
N GLY A 172 5.63 -18.30 -14.49
CA GLY A 172 5.94 -19.59 -15.13
C GLY A 172 5.39 -20.76 -14.33
N TYR A 173 5.32 -21.92 -14.95
CA TYR A 173 5.01 -23.16 -14.26
C TYR A 173 6.11 -23.51 -13.27
N SER A 174 5.73 -24.12 -12.15
CA SER A 174 6.69 -24.66 -11.18
C SER A 174 7.57 -25.73 -11.83
N LYS A 175 8.78 -25.91 -11.28
CA LYS A 175 9.70 -26.95 -11.76
C LYS A 175 9.05 -28.34 -11.74
N ALA A 176 8.34 -28.68 -10.66
CA ALA A 176 7.63 -29.96 -10.54
C ALA A 176 6.56 -30.11 -11.63
N THR A 177 5.80 -29.07 -11.91
CA THR A 177 4.78 -29.10 -12.97
C THR A 177 5.41 -29.26 -14.35
N VAL A 178 6.51 -28.56 -14.63
CA VAL A 178 7.25 -28.71 -15.90
C VAL A 178 7.76 -30.14 -16.08
N GLU A 179 8.29 -30.75 -15.04
CA GLU A 179 8.73 -32.15 -15.06
C GLU A 179 7.57 -33.10 -15.34
N GLN A 180 6.41 -32.91 -14.72
CA GLN A 180 5.21 -33.70 -14.98
C GLN A 180 4.72 -33.58 -16.43
N MET A 181 4.71 -32.36 -16.96
CA MET A 181 4.32 -32.06 -18.34
C MET A 181 5.29 -32.75 -19.33
N ALA A 182 6.58 -32.71 -19.06
CA ALA A 182 7.58 -33.35 -19.89
C ALA A 182 7.41 -34.89 -19.86
N ASP A 183 7.21 -35.48 -18.69
CA ASP A 183 6.96 -36.92 -18.55
C ASP A 183 5.69 -37.37 -19.28
N GLN A 184 4.61 -36.59 -19.21
CA GLN A 184 3.38 -36.89 -19.92
C GLN A 184 3.58 -36.77 -21.45
N ALA A 185 4.32 -35.79 -21.91
CA ALA A 185 4.63 -35.63 -23.35
C ALA A 185 5.41 -36.83 -23.88
N VAL A 186 6.38 -37.36 -23.12
CA VAL A 186 7.13 -38.58 -23.48
C VAL A 186 6.21 -39.78 -23.54
N LYS A 187 5.30 -39.96 -22.57
CA LYS A 187 4.31 -41.05 -22.60
C LYS A 187 3.39 -40.98 -23.81
N ASP A 188 2.92 -39.77 -24.16
CA ASP A 188 2.04 -39.58 -25.31
C ASP A 188 2.74 -39.89 -26.64
N LEU A 189 4.04 -39.63 -26.76
CA LEU A 189 4.84 -39.99 -27.94
C LEU A 189 5.04 -41.50 -28.08
N ASN A 190 5.02 -42.26 -27.00
CA ASN A 190 5.27 -43.70 -26.97
C ASN A 190 4.00 -44.54 -27.07
N ASN A 191 2.85 -43.90 -27.14
CA ASN A 191 1.55 -44.60 -27.35
C ASN A 191 1.09 -44.47 -28.83
#